data_d7fc7d63fa7deaec2d93d1e41e1f9c57
#
_entry.id   d7fc7d63fa7deaec2d93d1e41e1f9c57
#
_cell.length_a   1.000
_cell.length_b   1.000
_cell.length_c   1.000
_cell.angle_alpha   90.00
_cell.angle_beta   90.00
_cell.angle_gamma   90.00
#
_symmetry.space_group_name_H-M   'P 1'
#
loop_
_entity.id
_entity.type
_entity.pdbx_description
1 polymer ?
#
loop_
_entity_poly.entity_id
_entity_poly.type
_entity_poly.pdbx_seq_one_letter_code
_entity_poly.pdbx_strand_id
1 'polypeptide(L)'
;VNFTTPLEWKSEAWWRNRSTAERLFHLHIPRRINDNMDKWKALDTAPDENLFLQGPSGSGKSLIAAKTLTTLIEDHKVSGRWVEADDYIEMIKDSFDNEGVLPEMYSSPHVVKYVKGVFDIVVIDGLGEERLTEFASHELGSLIRKRYDKQKTTIITSRLSIQDIKNRYGSRLANPLADFEHEVLRGKR
;
A
#
# COMPACT_ATOMS: atom_id res chain seq x y z
N VAL A 1 -0.17 1.87 -26.71
CA VAL A 1 0.82 1.03 -26.02
C VAL A 1 0.28 -0.38 -26.03
N ASN A 2 0.88 -1.29 -26.80
CA ASN A 2 0.46 -2.68 -26.90
C ASN A 2 0.88 -3.44 -25.62
N PHE A 3 -0.07 -3.76 -24.79
CA PHE A 3 0.12 -4.62 -23.61
C PHE A 3 0.02 -6.10 -24.02
N THR A 4 1.05 -6.63 -24.70
CA THR A 4 0.96 -7.95 -25.33
C THR A 4 1.63 -9.09 -24.56
N THR A 5 2.16 -8.88 -23.35
CA THR A 5 2.69 -9.99 -22.56
C THR A 5 2.24 -9.93 -21.10
N PRO A 6 1.38 -10.88 -20.69
CA PRO A 6 0.57 -10.75 -19.48
C PRO A 6 1.29 -10.94 -18.13
N LEU A 7 2.36 -11.69 -18.06
CA LEU A 7 3.02 -12.05 -16.77
C LEU A 7 4.39 -11.41 -16.57
N GLU A 8 5.07 -11.00 -17.63
CA GLU A 8 6.44 -10.46 -17.54
C GLU A 8 6.49 -9.01 -17.01
N TRP A 9 5.47 -8.21 -17.23
CA TRP A 9 5.47 -6.81 -16.84
C TRP A 9 5.38 -6.58 -15.31
N LYS A 10 4.97 -7.59 -14.55
CA LYS A 10 4.89 -7.56 -13.09
C LYS A 10 6.10 -8.21 -12.42
N SER A 11 7.04 -8.74 -13.18
CA SER A 11 8.27 -9.32 -12.64
C SER A 11 9.21 -8.22 -12.13
N GLU A 12 10.11 -8.58 -11.23
CA GLU A 12 11.17 -7.69 -10.76
C GLU A 12 12.01 -7.14 -11.92
N ALA A 13 12.30 -7.99 -12.91
CA ALA A 13 13.02 -7.60 -14.13
C ALA A 13 12.24 -6.54 -14.93
N TRP A 14 10.91 -6.66 -14.99
CA TRP A 14 10.06 -5.67 -15.66
C TRP A 14 10.23 -4.28 -15.01
N TRP A 15 10.13 -4.19 -13.67
CA TRP A 15 10.26 -2.93 -12.93
C TRP A 15 11.64 -2.30 -13.11
N ARG A 16 12.72 -3.10 -13.06
CA ARG A 16 14.09 -2.63 -13.23
C ARG A 16 14.37 -2.06 -14.62
N ASN A 17 13.69 -2.56 -15.65
CA ASN A 17 13.87 -2.17 -17.04
C ASN A 17 12.95 -1.04 -17.51
N ARG A 18 12.08 -0.51 -16.64
CA ARG A 18 11.16 0.58 -16.98
C ARG A 18 11.72 1.94 -16.63
N SER A 19 11.28 2.93 -17.42
CA SER A 19 11.51 4.33 -17.09
C SER A 19 10.82 4.70 -15.77
N THR A 20 11.32 5.72 -15.09
CA THR A 20 10.69 6.24 -13.87
C THR A 20 9.24 6.63 -14.11
N ALA A 21 8.91 7.29 -15.24
CA ALA A 21 7.55 7.67 -15.59
C ALA A 21 6.60 6.46 -15.70
N GLU A 22 7.04 5.36 -16.34
CA GLU A 22 6.24 4.13 -16.41
C GLU A 22 6.04 3.50 -15.03
N ARG A 23 7.08 3.48 -14.20
CA ARG A 23 6.97 2.97 -12.82
C ARG A 23 5.97 3.78 -11.99
N LEU A 24 6.03 5.10 -12.04
CA LEU A 24 5.11 6.00 -11.35
C LEU A 24 3.66 5.81 -11.82
N PHE A 25 3.44 5.64 -13.13
CA PHE A 25 2.11 5.38 -13.68
C PHE A 25 1.45 4.13 -13.08
N HIS A 26 2.23 3.09 -12.80
CA HIS A 26 1.72 1.83 -12.25
C HIS A 26 1.58 1.79 -10.72
N LEU A 27 1.88 2.89 -10.01
CA LEU A 27 1.66 2.96 -8.56
C LEU A 27 0.17 2.94 -8.20
N HIS A 28 -0.70 3.40 -9.08
CA HIS A 28 -2.13 3.53 -8.87
C HIS A 28 -2.51 4.48 -7.71
N ILE A 29 -1.74 5.55 -7.55
CA ILE A 29 -2.09 6.61 -6.60
C ILE A 29 -3.37 7.29 -7.09
N PRO A 30 -4.40 7.46 -6.24
CA PRO A 30 -5.63 8.15 -6.62
C PRO A 30 -5.33 9.56 -7.16
N ARG A 31 -6.02 9.95 -8.25
CA ARG A 31 -5.77 11.21 -8.94
C ARG A 31 -5.82 12.42 -7.99
N ARG A 32 -6.81 12.47 -7.09
CA ARG A 32 -6.94 13.54 -6.08
C ARG A 32 -5.71 13.71 -5.19
N ILE A 33 -4.99 12.62 -4.92
CA ILE A 33 -3.75 12.61 -4.13
C ILE A 33 -2.58 13.02 -5.03
N ASN A 34 -2.47 12.39 -6.18
CA ASN A 34 -1.41 12.65 -7.16
C ASN A 34 -1.34 14.13 -7.56
N ASP A 35 -2.48 14.76 -7.83
CA ASP A 35 -2.55 16.18 -8.25
C ASP A 35 -2.18 17.17 -7.12
N ASN A 36 -2.08 16.72 -5.87
CA ASN A 36 -1.84 17.58 -4.70
C ASN A 36 -0.59 17.23 -3.89
N MET A 37 0.06 16.08 -4.13
CA MET A 37 1.17 15.62 -3.30
C MET A 37 2.43 16.47 -3.42
N ASP A 38 2.66 17.16 -4.54
CA ASP A 38 3.87 17.96 -4.77
C ASP A 38 4.00 19.18 -3.84
N LYS A 39 2.93 19.56 -3.18
CA LYS A 39 2.94 20.59 -2.13
C LYS A 39 3.47 20.10 -0.78
N TRP A 40 3.72 18.80 -0.68
CA TRP A 40 4.15 18.12 0.54
C TRP A 40 5.58 17.60 0.39
N LYS A 41 6.27 17.50 1.51
CA LYS A 41 7.61 16.90 1.55
C LYS A 41 7.47 15.40 1.78
N ALA A 42 8.30 14.62 1.08
CA ALA A 42 8.53 13.22 1.43
C ALA A 42 9.14 13.13 2.84
N LEU A 43 8.90 12.03 3.53
CA LEU A 43 9.68 11.70 4.71
C LEU A 43 11.09 11.28 4.28
N ASP A 44 12.07 11.66 5.08
CA ASP A 44 13.44 11.19 4.94
C ASP A 44 13.50 9.77 5.53
N THR A 45 13.45 8.78 4.65
CA THR A 45 13.35 7.37 5.01
C THR A 45 14.06 6.50 3.97
N ALA A 46 14.59 5.38 4.39
CA ALA A 46 15.20 4.40 3.51
C ALA A 46 14.14 3.51 2.82
N PRO A 47 14.46 2.90 1.65
CA PRO A 47 13.51 2.08 0.91
C PRO A 47 13.14 0.76 1.60
N ASP A 48 13.82 0.40 2.68
CA ASP A 48 13.59 -0.78 3.52
C ASP A 48 12.97 -0.45 4.90
N GLU A 49 12.66 0.81 5.16
CA GLU A 49 12.00 1.23 6.40
C GLU A 49 10.48 1.20 6.28
N ASN A 50 9.84 0.56 7.25
CA ASN A 50 8.38 0.56 7.37
C ASN A 50 7.91 1.83 8.09
N LEU A 51 6.83 2.45 7.59
CA LEU A 51 6.29 3.70 8.14
C LEU A 51 4.84 3.55 8.58
N PHE A 52 4.51 4.12 9.74
CA PHE A 52 3.14 4.24 10.21
C PHE A 52 2.79 5.72 10.44
N LEU A 53 1.94 6.28 9.56
CA LEU A 53 1.53 7.68 9.58
C LEU A 53 0.18 7.79 10.28
N GLN A 54 0.18 8.29 11.50
CA GLN A 54 -1.02 8.50 12.30
C GLN A 54 -1.46 9.95 12.28
N GLY A 55 -2.77 10.20 12.30
CA GLY A 55 -3.30 11.56 12.48
C GLY A 55 -4.75 11.70 12.05
N PRO A 56 -5.41 12.83 12.41
CA PRO A 56 -6.81 13.06 12.07
C PRO A 56 -7.03 13.19 10.56
N SER A 57 -8.28 13.15 10.12
CA SER A 57 -8.65 13.44 8.73
C SER A 57 -8.13 14.83 8.32
N GLY A 58 -7.64 14.96 7.09
CA GLY A 58 -7.10 16.22 6.57
C GLY A 58 -5.70 16.61 7.08
N SER A 59 -5.03 15.78 7.90
CA SER A 59 -3.67 16.08 8.37
C SER A 59 -2.59 15.90 7.31
N GLY A 60 -2.93 15.36 6.12
CA GLY A 60 -1.98 15.19 5.01
C GLY A 60 -1.31 13.84 4.92
N LYS A 61 -1.69 12.84 5.74
CA LYS A 61 -1.08 11.49 5.76
C LYS A 61 -0.94 10.87 4.37
N SER A 62 -2.05 10.81 3.63
CA SER A 62 -2.08 10.21 2.29
C SER A 62 -1.18 10.97 1.30
N LEU A 63 -1.11 12.31 1.41
CA LEU A 63 -0.26 13.15 0.56
C LEU A 63 1.22 12.95 0.87
N ILE A 64 1.58 12.85 2.16
CA ILE A 64 2.94 12.55 2.60
C ILE A 64 3.33 11.13 2.19
N ALA A 65 2.47 10.14 2.40
CA ALA A 65 2.70 8.76 1.99
C ALA A 65 2.93 8.64 0.48
N ALA A 66 2.11 9.32 -0.34
CA ALA A 66 2.25 9.34 -1.79
C ALA A 66 3.57 10.00 -2.22
N LYS A 67 3.91 11.14 -1.63
CA LYS A 67 5.16 11.83 -1.93
C LYS A 67 6.37 11.00 -1.53
N THR A 68 6.34 10.35 -0.37
CA THR A 68 7.39 9.44 0.08
C THR A 68 7.53 8.24 -0.87
N LEU A 69 6.42 7.58 -1.23
CA LEU A 69 6.44 6.48 -2.19
C LEU A 69 7.04 6.89 -3.54
N THR A 70 6.60 8.02 -4.11
CA THR A 70 7.10 8.50 -5.41
C THR A 70 8.59 8.83 -5.35
N THR A 71 9.06 9.50 -4.29
CA THR A 71 10.48 9.81 -4.08
C THR A 71 11.32 8.52 -4.00
N LEU A 72 10.87 7.53 -3.21
CA LEU A 72 11.58 6.25 -3.13
C LEU A 72 11.64 5.51 -4.49
N ILE A 73 10.59 5.59 -5.31
CA ILE A 73 10.58 5.00 -6.66
C ILE A 73 11.49 5.79 -7.63
N GLU A 74 11.58 7.11 -7.48
CA GLU A 74 12.46 7.97 -8.29
C GLU A 74 13.92 7.72 -7.97
N ASP A 75 14.27 7.67 -6.71
CA ASP A 75 15.65 7.56 -6.22
C ASP A 75 16.19 6.13 -6.27
N HIS A 76 15.31 5.13 -6.16
CA HIS A 76 15.66 3.71 -6.13
C HIS A 76 14.92 2.94 -7.21
N LYS A 77 15.55 1.93 -7.81
CA LYS A 77 14.94 1.06 -8.84
C LYS A 77 14.05 -0.01 -8.21
N VAL A 78 13.16 0.38 -7.32
CA VAL A 78 12.24 -0.51 -6.60
C VAL A 78 10.84 -0.49 -7.21
N SER A 79 10.09 -1.55 -6.97
CA SER A 79 8.68 -1.67 -7.37
C SER A 79 7.76 -1.16 -6.26
N GLY A 80 6.64 -0.52 -6.65
CA GLY A 80 5.70 0.02 -5.68
C GLY A 80 4.25 -0.15 -6.06
N ARG A 81 3.36 -0.04 -5.07
CA ARG A 81 1.92 -0.06 -5.24
C ARG A 81 1.21 0.73 -4.16
N TRP A 82 0.17 1.45 -4.57
CA TRP A 82 -0.81 2.06 -3.68
C TRP A 82 -2.05 1.20 -3.61
N VAL A 83 -2.59 0.98 -2.41
CA VAL A 83 -3.90 0.38 -2.17
C VAL A 83 -4.61 1.13 -1.05
N GLU A 84 -5.90 1.42 -1.22
CA GLU A 84 -6.76 1.83 -0.11
C GLU A 84 -7.20 0.56 0.64
N ALA A 85 -7.29 0.63 1.98
CA ALA A 85 -7.59 -0.56 2.79
C ALA A 85 -8.96 -1.18 2.44
N ASP A 86 -9.96 -0.33 2.14
CA ASP A 86 -11.30 -0.77 1.75
C ASP A 86 -11.29 -1.41 0.36
N ASP A 87 -10.68 -0.76 -0.63
CA ASP A 87 -10.53 -1.30 -2.00
C ASP A 87 -9.80 -2.64 -2.01
N TYR A 88 -8.80 -2.82 -1.13
CA TYR A 88 -8.10 -4.09 -1.00
C TYR A 88 -9.02 -5.22 -0.57
N ILE A 89 -9.92 -4.96 0.38
CA ILE A 89 -10.91 -5.93 0.85
C ILE A 89 -11.94 -6.24 -0.25
N GLU A 90 -12.38 -5.22 -1.00
CA GLU A 90 -13.28 -5.41 -2.14
C GLU A 90 -12.64 -6.25 -3.24
N MET A 91 -11.39 -5.95 -3.62
CA MET A 91 -10.64 -6.75 -4.59
C MET A 91 -10.57 -8.23 -4.21
N ILE A 92 -10.42 -8.55 -2.92
CA ILE A 92 -10.39 -9.94 -2.48
C ILE A 92 -11.76 -10.58 -2.64
N LYS A 93 -12.87 -9.91 -2.26
CA LYS A 93 -14.22 -10.42 -2.44
C LYS A 93 -14.54 -10.68 -3.91
N ASP A 94 -14.23 -9.71 -4.77
CA ASP A 94 -14.41 -9.84 -6.23
C ASP A 94 -13.65 -11.02 -6.82
N SER A 95 -12.52 -11.37 -6.19
CA SER A 95 -11.73 -12.52 -6.64
C SER A 95 -12.43 -13.86 -6.44
N PHE A 96 -13.34 -13.97 -5.47
CA PHE A 96 -14.14 -15.17 -5.24
C PHE A 96 -15.32 -15.27 -6.20
N ASP A 97 -15.91 -14.11 -6.57
CA ASP A 97 -17.11 -14.06 -7.40
C ASP A 97 -16.81 -14.18 -8.90
N ASN A 98 -15.58 -13.88 -9.34
CA ASN A 98 -15.18 -13.78 -10.74
C ASN A 98 -14.10 -14.79 -11.16
N GLU A 99 -14.03 -15.96 -10.55
CA GLU A 99 -13.11 -17.01 -10.98
C GLU A 99 -13.37 -17.39 -12.45
N GLY A 100 -12.43 -17.01 -13.33
CA GLY A 100 -12.43 -17.38 -14.75
C GLY A 100 -13.04 -16.37 -15.73
N VAL A 101 -13.55 -15.22 -15.29
CA VAL A 101 -14.21 -14.22 -16.17
C VAL A 101 -13.23 -13.19 -16.75
N LEU A 102 -12.14 -12.88 -16.06
CA LEU A 102 -11.11 -11.94 -16.53
C LEU A 102 -9.82 -12.67 -16.92
N PRO A 103 -9.07 -12.16 -17.90
CA PRO A 103 -7.71 -12.64 -18.13
C PRO A 103 -6.93 -12.64 -16.82
N GLU A 104 -6.23 -13.72 -16.53
CA GLU A 104 -5.53 -14.00 -15.26
C GLU A 104 -4.68 -12.83 -14.74
N MET A 105 -4.18 -11.99 -15.65
CA MET A 105 -3.35 -10.82 -15.37
C MET A 105 -4.08 -9.63 -14.74
N TYR A 106 -5.39 -9.52 -14.97
CA TYR A 106 -6.25 -8.46 -14.41
C TYR A 106 -7.11 -8.97 -13.25
N SER A 107 -7.01 -10.27 -12.96
CA SER A 107 -7.78 -10.86 -11.88
C SER A 107 -7.32 -10.32 -10.52
N SER A 108 -8.26 -10.01 -9.66
CA SER A 108 -8.02 -9.59 -8.28
C SER A 108 -7.06 -10.52 -7.50
N PRO A 109 -7.09 -11.86 -7.68
CA PRO A 109 -6.12 -12.77 -7.04
C PRO A 109 -4.67 -12.48 -7.35
N HIS A 110 -4.35 -12.08 -8.59
CA HIS A 110 -2.98 -11.71 -8.96
C HIS A 110 -2.54 -10.43 -8.26
N VAL A 111 -3.37 -9.38 -8.26
CA VAL A 111 -3.05 -8.13 -7.56
C VAL A 111 -2.84 -8.38 -6.07
N VAL A 112 -3.71 -9.15 -5.43
CA VAL A 112 -3.60 -9.54 -4.02
C VAL A 112 -2.29 -10.27 -3.74
N LYS A 113 -1.89 -11.24 -4.58
CA LYS A 113 -0.62 -11.97 -4.44
C LYS A 113 0.59 -11.02 -4.52
N TYR A 114 0.56 -10.07 -5.47
CA TYR A 114 1.65 -9.12 -5.68
C TYR A 114 1.75 -8.11 -4.54
N VAL A 115 0.62 -7.58 -4.08
CA VAL A 115 0.57 -6.67 -2.93
C VAL A 115 1.06 -7.38 -1.67
N LYS A 116 0.69 -8.65 -1.45
CA LYS A 116 1.12 -9.44 -0.28
C LYS A 116 2.61 -9.77 -0.25
N GLY A 117 3.33 -9.71 -1.37
CA GLY A 117 4.72 -10.15 -1.24
C GLY A 117 5.63 -10.05 -2.46
N VAL A 118 5.22 -9.36 -3.52
CA VAL A 118 6.06 -9.14 -4.70
C VAL A 118 6.55 -7.70 -4.76
N PHE A 119 5.67 -6.70 -4.64
CA PHE A 119 6.10 -5.31 -4.64
C PHE A 119 7.04 -5.02 -3.46
N ASP A 120 8.12 -4.30 -3.73
CA ASP A 120 9.10 -3.90 -2.73
C ASP A 120 8.47 -2.96 -1.72
N ILE A 121 7.74 -1.94 -2.18
CA ILE A 121 7.07 -0.96 -1.34
C ILE A 121 5.55 -1.00 -1.61
N VAL A 122 4.74 -1.05 -0.55
CA VAL A 122 3.28 -0.91 -0.64
C VAL A 122 2.80 0.16 0.33
N VAL A 123 2.00 1.09 -0.16
CA VAL A 123 1.21 1.97 0.69
C VAL A 123 -0.15 1.32 0.92
N ILE A 124 -0.55 1.23 2.20
CA ILE A 124 -1.90 0.87 2.63
C ILE A 124 -2.52 2.14 3.22
N ASP A 125 -3.35 2.81 2.42
CA ASP A 125 -3.98 4.07 2.82
C ASP A 125 -5.31 3.82 3.53
N GLY A 126 -5.52 4.54 4.63
CA GLY A 126 -6.79 4.55 5.35
C GLY A 126 -7.07 3.31 6.19
N LEU A 127 -6.05 2.65 6.76
CA LEU A 127 -6.27 1.51 7.66
C LEU A 127 -7.18 1.92 8.83
N GLY A 128 -8.29 1.22 8.99
CA GLY A 128 -9.32 1.52 9.98
C GLY A 128 -10.53 2.30 9.45
N GLU A 129 -10.54 2.65 8.16
CA GLU A 129 -11.67 3.31 7.50
C GLU A 129 -12.63 2.30 6.84
N GLU A 130 -12.13 1.10 6.55
CA GLU A 130 -12.95 0.00 6.00
C GLU A 130 -13.99 -0.51 7.02
N ARG A 131 -15.04 -1.16 6.51
CA ARG A 131 -16.02 -1.85 7.36
C ARG A 131 -15.35 -3.00 8.10
N LEU A 132 -15.36 -2.92 9.44
CA LEU A 132 -14.82 -3.98 10.29
C LEU A 132 -15.64 -5.26 10.18
N THR A 133 -15.03 -6.33 9.69
CA THR A 133 -15.53 -7.71 9.68
C THR A 133 -14.40 -8.64 10.07
N GLU A 134 -14.70 -9.87 10.50
CA GLU A 134 -13.66 -10.88 10.76
C GLU A 134 -12.83 -11.15 9.50
N PHE A 135 -13.47 -11.17 8.33
CA PHE A 135 -12.81 -11.32 7.04
C PHE A 135 -11.82 -10.18 6.77
N ALA A 136 -12.25 -8.91 6.90
CA ALA A 136 -11.37 -7.76 6.70
C ALA A 136 -10.20 -7.76 7.69
N SER A 137 -10.45 -8.05 8.97
CA SER A 137 -9.41 -8.15 10.00
C SER A 137 -8.38 -9.24 9.68
N HIS A 138 -8.86 -10.41 9.22
CA HIS A 138 -8.00 -11.52 8.83
C HIS A 138 -7.14 -11.16 7.60
N GLU A 139 -7.73 -10.59 6.55
CA GLU A 139 -7.03 -10.31 5.29
C GLU A 139 -6.03 -9.17 5.41
N LEU A 140 -6.39 -8.06 6.10
CA LEU A 140 -5.45 -6.97 6.40
C LEU A 140 -4.32 -7.43 7.32
N GLY A 141 -4.63 -8.23 8.33
CA GLY A 141 -3.62 -8.85 9.20
C GLY A 141 -2.70 -9.80 8.43
N SER A 142 -3.24 -10.59 7.51
CA SER A 142 -2.46 -11.46 6.62
C SER A 142 -1.56 -10.67 5.67
N LEU A 143 -2.05 -9.55 5.12
CA LEU A 143 -1.29 -8.66 4.24
C LEU A 143 -0.08 -8.08 5.00
N ILE A 144 -0.33 -7.39 6.10
CA ILE A 144 0.71 -6.70 6.88
C ILE A 144 1.74 -7.72 7.39
N ARG A 145 1.27 -8.82 7.96
CA ARG A 145 2.16 -9.88 8.49
C ARG A 145 3.03 -10.51 7.40
N LYS A 146 2.47 -10.86 6.25
CA LYS A 146 3.23 -11.46 5.15
C LYS A 146 4.30 -10.54 4.59
N ARG A 147 4.00 -9.23 4.51
CA ARG A 147 4.97 -8.24 4.06
C ARG A 147 6.09 -8.08 5.09
N TYR A 148 5.73 -7.96 6.36
CA TYR A 148 6.69 -7.89 7.47
C TYR A 148 7.63 -9.10 7.50
N ASP A 149 7.08 -10.33 7.44
CA ASP A 149 7.88 -11.57 7.43
C ASP A 149 8.81 -11.69 6.22
N LYS A 150 8.44 -11.07 5.08
CA LYS A 150 9.24 -11.02 3.86
C LYS A 150 10.18 -9.82 3.79
N GLN A 151 10.26 -9.02 4.83
CA GLN A 151 11.04 -7.78 4.87
C GLN A 151 10.72 -6.86 3.67
N LYS A 152 9.43 -6.74 3.32
CA LYS A 152 8.92 -5.85 2.27
C LYS A 152 8.35 -4.59 2.88
N THR A 153 8.83 -3.46 2.43
CA THR A 153 8.48 -2.14 2.97
C THR A 153 7.00 -1.83 2.85
N THR A 154 6.43 -1.40 3.95
CA THR A 154 5.02 -1.04 4.03
C THR A 154 4.87 0.35 4.65
N ILE A 155 4.17 1.23 3.97
CA ILE A 155 3.76 2.55 4.47
C ILE A 155 2.28 2.47 4.78
N ILE A 156 1.89 2.73 6.02
CA ILE A 156 0.49 2.65 6.45
C ILE A 156 0.04 4.03 6.90
N THR A 157 -1.14 4.46 6.44
CA THR A 157 -1.80 5.64 7.00
C THR A 157 -3.02 5.23 7.81
N SER A 158 -3.23 5.86 8.95
CA SER A 158 -4.40 5.59 9.80
C SER A 158 -4.81 6.81 10.63
N ARG A 159 -6.09 6.88 10.96
CA ARG A 159 -6.59 7.79 12.02
C ARG A 159 -6.44 7.19 13.42
N LEU A 160 -6.32 5.88 13.47
CA LEU A 160 -6.24 5.10 14.71
C LEU A 160 -4.81 5.09 15.25
N SER A 161 -4.66 5.07 16.57
CA SER A 161 -3.40 4.73 17.20
C SER A 161 -3.11 3.23 17.06
N ILE A 162 -1.85 2.82 17.27
CA ILE A 162 -1.49 1.38 17.29
C ILE A 162 -2.32 0.64 18.36
N GLN A 163 -2.61 1.29 19.50
CA GLN A 163 -3.45 0.69 20.54
C GLN A 163 -4.91 0.52 20.07
N ASP A 164 -5.47 1.50 19.35
CA ASP A 164 -6.82 1.39 18.78
C ASP A 164 -6.87 0.32 17.69
N ILE A 165 -5.82 0.22 16.86
CA ILE A 165 -5.67 -0.85 15.89
C ILE A 165 -5.65 -2.21 16.59
N LYS A 166 -4.90 -2.35 17.69
CA LYS A 166 -4.87 -3.58 18.48
C LYS A 166 -6.25 -3.94 19.04
N ASN A 167 -6.98 -2.96 19.55
CA ASN A 167 -8.33 -3.16 20.07
C ASN A 167 -9.31 -3.54 18.96
N ARG A 168 -9.15 -2.98 17.76
CA ARG A 168 -10.04 -3.18 16.61
C ARG A 168 -9.78 -4.47 15.86
N TYR A 169 -8.51 -4.82 15.61
CA TYR A 169 -8.11 -5.94 14.74
C TYR A 169 -7.36 -7.06 15.46
N GLY A 170 -7.04 -6.85 16.73
CA GLY A 170 -6.26 -7.80 17.50
C GLY A 170 -4.75 -7.67 17.32
N SER A 171 -4.02 -8.41 18.15
CA SER A 171 -2.57 -8.36 18.23
C SER A 171 -1.86 -8.83 16.95
N ARG A 172 -2.48 -9.74 16.18
CA ARG A 172 -1.88 -10.29 14.96
C ARG A 172 -1.56 -9.21 13.93
N LEU A 173 -2.44 -8.21 13.79
CA LEU A 173 -2.24 -7.07 12.90
C LEU A 173 -1.37 -6.00 13.57
N ALA A 174 -1.60 -5.71 14.85
CA ALA A 174 -0.94 -4.61 15.54
C ALA A 174 0.53 -4.88 15.89
N ASN A 175 0.92 -6.13 16.18
CA ASN A 175 2.28 -6.43 16.62
C ASN A 175 3.38 -6.02 15.61
N PRO A 176 3.24 -6.28 14.28
CA PRO A 176 4.23 -5.79 13.33
C PRO A 176 4.38 -4.27 13.31
N LEU A 177 3.30 -3.53 13.59
CA LEU A 177 3.32 -2.06 13.57
C LEU A 177 4.15 -1.44 14.70
N ALA A 178 4.46 -2.21 15.75
CA ALA A 178 5.31 -1.72 16.83
C ALA A 178 6.77 -1.47 16.39
N ASP A 179 7.19 -2.14 15.31
CA ASP A 179 8.53 -2.02 14.74
C ASP A 179 8.60 -1.01 13.58
N PHE A 180 7.48 -0.37 13.25
CA PHE A 180 7.43 0.65 12.19
C PHE A 180 7.89 2.00 12.75
N GLU A 181 8.59 2.78 11.92
CA GLU A 181 8.80 4.20 12.19
C GLU A 181 7.45 4.90 12.29
N HIS A 182 7.22 5.63 13.38
CA HIS A 182 5.92 6.18 13.72
C HIS A 182 5.90 7.72 13.65
N GLU A 183 5.17 8.26 12.67
CA GLU A 183 4.95 9.68 12.49
C GLU A 183 3.53 10.09 12.89
N VAL A 184 3.42 11.01 13.86
CA VAL A 184 2.13 11.54 14.32
C VAL A 184 1.89 12.93 13.75
N LEU A 185 0.98 13.01 12.80
CA LEU A 185 0.62 14.25 12.12
C LEU A 185 -0.49 14.97 12.88
N ARG A 186 -0.30 16.28 13.07
CA ARG A 186 -1.33 17.14 13.69
C ARG A 186 -2.27 17.68 12.62
N GLY A 187 -3.56 17.74 12.91
CA GLY A 187 -4.53 18.42 12.04
C GLY A 187 -4.15 19.90 11.83
N LYS A 188 -4.47 20.44 10.65
CA LYS A 188 -4.37 21.89 10.45
C LYS A 188 -5.30 22.57 11.46
N ARG A 189 -4.76 23.51 12.22
CA ARG A 189 -5.56 24.44 13.02
C ARG A 189 -6.28 25.41 12.11
#